data_42edc1e48e9cb76a5e2d91ee0c1cded7
#
_entry.id   42edc1e48e9cb76a5e2d91ee0c1cded7
#
_cell.length_a   1.000
_cell.length_b   1.000
_cell.length_c   1.000
_cell.angle_alpha   90.00
_cell.angle_beta   90.00
_cell.angle_gamma   90.00
#
_symmetry.space_group_name_H-M   'P 1'
#
loop_
_entity.id
_entity.type
_entity.pdbx_description
1 polymer ?
#
loop_
_entity_poly.entity_id
_entity_poly.type
_entity_poly.pdbx_seq_one_letter_code
_entity_poly.pdbx_strand_id
1 'polypeptide(L)'
;MAIVIEVLSKNNKTIAHHYYDKDIVSIGRGYKNDLRLDDPYICESHLQIKRCEETGSISYVDEGSLNGCSINGKQLTSGTISRSDIITLGRTRLRFFDANHRVEPTSLLSSLEESLAWLNNITVCILLTITFAILQIAESYYMTFDEVTLVKLFTDNFWQIFGLCVWPLLIVVMAKMVKKEVRIVGLFSVMWLFLISIQLTTPVIGVLYFNFDSASWLEWLDTIIFASIFFSFIWFTLFLAFHQSSHKRNVLSILATGIVLVFALGLHKMNDDFSPRPDYD
;
A
#
# COMPACT_ATOMS: atom_id res chain seq x y z
N MET A 1 26.61 -8.29 -29.23
CA MET A 1 25.79 -7.43 -28.34
C MET A 1 24.54 -8.18 -27.97
N ALA A 2 24.06 -8.07 -26.73
CA ALA A 2 23.14 -9.04 -26.18
C ALA A 2 21.68 -8.58 -26.16
N ILE A 3 20.77 -9.55 -26.29
CA ILE A 3 19.32 -9.39 -26.13
C ILE A 3 18.93 -9.86 -24.72
N VAL A 4 18.18 -9.05 -24.01
CA VAL A 4 17.58 -9.44 -22.72
C VAL A 4 16.10 -9.72 -22.93
N ILE A 5 15.64 -10.87 -22.49
CA ILE A 5 14.24 -11.30 -22.58
C ILE A 5 13.69 -11.45 -21.15
N GLU A 6 12.67 -10.71 -20.82
CA GLU A 6 11.94 -10.87 -19.57
C GLU A 6 10.66 -11.68 -19.78
N VAL A 7 10.46 -12.67 -18.93
CA VAL A 7 9.22 -13.43 -18.84
C VAL A 7 8.35 -12.76 -17.77
N LEU A 8 7.14 -12.37 -18.15
CA LEU A 8 6.24 -11.60 -17.30
C LEU A 8 5.10 -12.44 -16.74
N SER A 9 4.69 -12.14 -15.54
CA SER A 9 3.43 -12.63 -14.95
C SER A 9 2.21 -11.96 -15.58
N LYS A 10 0.99 -12.45 -15.26
CA LYS A 10 -0.27 -11.80 -15.66
C LYS A 10 -0.36 -10.32 -15.24
N ASN A 11 0.34 -9.94 -14.18
CA ASN A 11 0.37 -8.57 -13.66
C ASN A 11 1.54 -7.74 -14.19
N ASN A 12 2.19 -8.17 -15.27
CA ASN A 12 3.37 -7.54 -15.88
C ASN A 12 4.59 -7.44 -14.95
N LYS A 13 4.67 -8.25 -13.89
CA LYS A 13 5.88 -8.39 -13.07
C LYS A 13 6.83 -9.40 -13.72
N THR A 14 8.11 -9.10 -13.75
CA THR A 14 9.15 -10.00 -14.25
C THR A 14 9.25 -11.22 -13.33
N ILE A 15 9.08 -12.43 -13.91
CA ILE A 15 9.23 -13.72 -13.22
C ILE A 15 10.66 -14.23 -13.43
N ALA A 16 11.16 -14.11 -14.66
CA ALA A 16 12.49 -14.55 -15.05
C ALA A 16 13.05 -13.61 -16.12
N HIS A 17 14.36 -13.52 -16.18
CA HIS A 17 15.06 -12.83 -17.27
C HIS A 17 16.15 -13.74 -17.81
N HIS A 18 16.34 -13.65 -19.12
CA HIS A 18 17.34 -14.42 -19.86
C HIS A 18 18.19 -13.48 -20.70
N TYR A 19 19.48 -13.72 -20.71
CA TYR A 19 20.45 -12.94 -21.44
C TYR A 19 21.06 -13.77 -22.56
N TYR A 20 21.03 -13.27 -23.78
CA TYR A 20 21.55 -13.94 -24.97
C TYR A 20 22.53 -13.03 -25.71
N ASP A 21 23.78 -13.48 -25.82
CA ASP A 21 24.79 -12.80 -26.63
C ASP A 21 24.77 -13.36 -28.04
N LYS A 22 23.64 -13.20 -28.73
CA LYS A 22 23.36 -13.66 -30.08
C LYS A 22 22.51 -12.62 -30.78
N ASP A 23 22.66 -12.51 -32.13
CA ASP A 23 21.83 -11.61 -32.94
C ASP A 23 20.48 -12.21 -33.28
N ILE A 24 20.35 -13.54 -33.20
CA ILE A 24 19.12 -14.26 -33.45
C ILE A 24 18.85 -15.17 -32.24
N VAL A 25 17.63 -15.07 -31.69
CA VAL A 25 17.17 -15.90 -30.58
C VAL A 25 15.88 -16.57 -30.97
N SER A 26 15.83 -17.90 -30.90
CA SER A 26 14.66 -18.72 -31.16
C SER A 26 13.87 -18.97 -29.86
N ILE A 27 12.54 -18.89 -29.95
CA ILE A 27 11.64 -19.03 -28.81
C ILE A 27 10.54 -20.04 -29.16
N GLY A 28 10.34 -21.04 -28.30
CA GLY A 28 9.32 -22.03 -28.52
C GLY A 28 9.24 -23.04 -27.37
N ARG A 29 8.36 -24.04 -27.49
CA ARG A 29 8.23 -25.12 -26.50
C ARG A 29 9.25 -26.22 -26.69
N GLY A 30 9.81 -26.35 -27.89
CA GLY A 30 10.79 -27.40 -28.24
C GLY A 30 12.14 -27.17 -27.57
N TYR A 31 12.87 -28.24 -27.31
CA TYR A 31 14.18 -28.23 -26.67
C TYR A 31 15.32 -27.63 -27.53
N LYS A 32 15.06 -27.46 -28.84
CA LYS A 32 16.04 -26.87 -29.77
C LYS A 32 16.09 -25.35 -29.72
N ASN A 33 15.11 -24.70 -29.07
CA ASN A 33 15.04 -23.26 -28.99
C ASN A 33 16.03 -22.72 -27.95
N ASP A 34 16.51 -21.49 -28.17
CA ASP A 34 17.35 -20.77 -27.20
C ASP A 34 16.55 -20.46 -25.92
N LEU A 35 15.32 -19.97 -26.07
CA LEU A 35 14.39 -19.81 -24.94
C LEU A 35 13.25 -20.83 -25.04
N ARG A 36 13.28 -21.81 -24.15
CA ARG A 36 12.21 -22.78 -24.00
C ARG A 36 11.16 -22.26 -23.03
N LEU A 37 9.90 -22.22 -23.47
CA LEU A 37 8.76 -21.83 -22.67
C LEU A 37 7.82 -23.05 -22.49
N ASP A 38 7.53 -23.38 -21.23
CA ASP A 38 6.67 -24.55 -20.90
C ASP A 38 5.20 -24.15 -20.86
N ASP A 39 4.69 -23.70 -22.00
CA ASP A 39 3.28 -23.31 -22.22
C ASP A 39 2.69 -24.18 -23.34
N PRO A 40 1.62 -24.96 -23.08
CA PRO A 40 1.01 -25.85 -24.07
C PRO A 40 0.44 -25.13 -25.31
N TYR A 41 0.23 -23.83 -25.24
CA TYR A 41 -0.25 -23.00 -26.35
C TYR A 41 0.87 -22.42 -27.23
N ILE A 42 2.12 -22.73 -26.91
CA ILE A 42 3.30 -22.34 -27.71
C ILE A 42 3.71 -23.52 -28.57
N CYS A 43 3.97 -23.28 -29.87
CA CYS A 43 4.45 -24.28 -30.82
C CYS A 43 5.88 -24.71 -30.48
N GLU A 44 6.31 -25.85 -31.06
CA GLU A 44 7.70 -26.35 -30.91
C GLU A 44 8.72 -25.28 -31.30
N SER A 45 8.58 -24.63 -32.48
CA SER A 45 9.23 -23.38 -32.86
C SER A 45 8.11 -22.35 -33.06
N HIS A 46 8.18 -21.20 -32.43
CA HIS A 46 7.06 -20.25 -32.44
C HIS A 46 7.48 -18.87 -32.92
N LEU A 47 8.52 -18.31 -32.33
CA LEU A 47 8.95 -16.95 -32.58
C LEU A 47 10.47 -16.89 -32.74
N GLN A 48 10.93 -16.14 -33.73
CA GLN A 48 12.31 -15.76 -33.91
C GLN A 48 12.49 -14.28 -33.66
N ILE A 49 13.43 -13.92 -32.80
CA ILE A 49 13.81 -12.53 -32.51
C ILE A 49 15.15 -12.27 -33.19
N LYS A 50 15.24 -11.17 -33.92
CA LYS A 50 16.45 -10.73 -34.61
C LYS A 50 16.80 -9.31 -34.21
N ARG A 51 18.03 -9.07 -33.83
CA ARG A 51 18.59 -7.75 -33.60
C ARG A 51 19.32 -7.24 -34.83
N CYS A 52 19.09 -5.98 -35.18
CA CYS A 52 19.87 -5.29 -36.20
C CYS A 52 21.09 -4.64 -35.55
N GLU A 53 22.30 -4.98 -36.02
CA GLU A 53 23.55 -4.45 -35.48
C GLU A 53 23.68 -2.94 -35.71
N GLU A 54 23.25 -2.42 -36.88
CA GLU A 54 23.43 -1.02 -37.24
C GLU A 54 22.50 -0.07 -36.45
N THR A 55 21.26 -0.46 -36.21
CA THR A 55 20.23 0.38 -35.60
C THR A 55 19.94 0.02 -34.15
N GLY A 56 20.40 -1.16 -33.70
CA GLY A 56 20.05 -1.70 -32.39
C GLY A 56 18.56 -2.04 -32.24
N SER A 57 17.80 -1.99 -33.34
CA SER A 57 16.37 -2.32 -33.34
C SER A 57 16.19 -3.84 -33.23
N ILE A 58 15.17 -4.24 -32.47
CA ILE A 58 14.79 -5.64 -32.30
C ILE A 58 13.59 -5.90 -33.22
N SER A 59 13.70 -6.89 -34.10
CA SER A 59 12.62 -7.37 -34.94
C SER A 59 12.21 -8.78 -34.56
N TYR A 60 10.99 -9.16 -34.90
CA TYR A 60 10.47 -10.49 -34.63
C TYR A 60 9.78 -11.05 -35.89
N VAL A 61 9.78 -12.37 -35.98
CA VAL A 61 9.08 -13.13 -37.00
C VAL A 61 8.42 -14.34 -36.34
N ASP A 62 7.12 -14.49 -36.57
CA ASP A 62 6.37 -15.70 -36.20
C ASP A 62 6.66 -16.79 -37.24
N GLU A 63 7.15 -17.95 -36.79
CA GLU A 63 7.50 -19.07 -37.68
C GLU A 63 6.29 -19.91 -38.13
N GLY A 64 5.11 -19.28 -38.28
CA GLY A 64 3.88 -19.97 -38.69
C GLY A 64 3.22 -20.71 -37.53
N SER A 65 3.25 -20.09 -36.34
CA SER A 65 2.66 -20.69 -35.17
C SER A 65 1.14 -20.86 -35.26
N LEU A 66 0.59 -21.90 -34.59
CA LEU A 66 -0.84 -22.21 -34.63
C LEU A 66 -1.70 -21.10 -33.96
N ASN A 67 -1.22 -20.52 -32.89
CA ASN A 67 -1.96 -19.52 -32.10
C ASN A 67 -1.52 -18.07 -32.42
N GLY A 68 -0.47 -17.90 -33.23
CA GLY A 68 0.08 -16.60 -33.56
C GLY A 68 0.74 -15.89 -32.40
N CYS A 69 1.37 -14.77 -32.68
CA CYS A 69 1.88 -13.86 -31.65
C CYS A 69 1.07 -12.56 -31.61
N SER A 70 0.89 -11.96 -30.44
CA SER A 70 0.25 -10.66 -30.31
C SER A 70 1.16 -9.65 -29.63
N ILE A 71 1.20 -8.42 -30.17
CA ILE A 71 1.89 -7.28 -29.58
C ILE A 71 0.85 -6.29 -29.09
N ASN A 72 0.90 -5.98 -27.80
CA ASN A 72 -0.06 -5.07 -27.17
C ASN A 72 -1.53 -5.39 -27.52
N GLY A 73 -1.84 -6.69 -27.68
CA GLY A 73 -3.18 -7.19 -28.00
C GLY A 73 -3.54 -7.23 -29.47
N LYS A 74 -2.64 -6.86 -30.40
CA LYS A 74 -2.84 -6.99 -31.86
C LYS A 74 -2.05 -8.18 -32.38
N GLN A 75 -2.69 -9.08 -33.13
CA GLN A 75 -2.01 -10.19 -33.80
C GLN A 75 -1.22 -9.68 -35.01
N LEU A 76 0.06 -10.02 -35.05
CA LEU A 76 1.00 -9.62 -36.10
C LEU A 76 1.98 -10.77 -36.34
N THR A 77 2.32 -11.04 -37.61
CA THR A 77 3.25 -12.12 -37.98
C THR A 77 4.71 -11.68 -37.98
N SER A 78 4.99 -10.40 -38.19
CA SER A 78 6.35 -9.85 -38.14
C SER A 78 6.32 -8.35 -37.93
N GLY A 79 7.42 -7.79 -37.42
CA GLY A 79 7.57 -6.36 -37.23
C GLY A 79 8.78 -6.01 -36.36
N THR A 80 8.84 -4.74 -35.96
CA THR A 80 9.84 -4.23 -35.02
C THR A 80 9.23 -4.08 -33.63
N ILE A 81 10.01 -4.35 -32.61
CA ILE A 81 9.63 -4.29 -31.20
C ILE A 81 10.14 -2.99 -30.60
N SER A 82 9.25 -2.22 -30.02
CA SER A 82 9.60 -1.06 -29.19
C SER A 82 9.83 -1.50 -27.73
N ARG A 83 10.60 -0.72 -26.99
CA ARG A 83 10.99 -1.03 -25.58
C ARG A 83 9.82 -1.22 -24.62
N SER A 84 8.67 -0.61 -24.91
CA SER A 84 7.45 -0.72 -24.08
C SER A 84 6.53 -1.85 -24.52
N ASP A 85 6.83 -2.55 -25.63
CA ASP A 85 5.95 -3.54 -26.20
C ASP A 85 6.01 -4.85 -25.42
N ILE A 86 4.84 -5.44 -25.24
CA ILE A 86 4.69 -6.76 -24.64
C ILE A 86 4.22 -7.71 -25.73
N ILE A 87 5.05 -8.72 -26.00
CA ILE A 87 4.68 -9.82 -26.91
C ILE A 87 4.04 -10.92 -26.08
N THR A 88 2.88 -11.38 -26.53
CA THR A 88 2.17 -12.50 -25.91
C THR A 88 2.20 -13.69 -26.85
N LEU A 89 2.73 -14.82 -26.36
CA LEU A 89 2.77 -16.13 -27.02
C LEU A 89 1.95 -17.09 -26.17
N GLY A 90 0.83 -17.58 -26.69
CA GLY A 90 -0.09 -18.38 -25.89
C GLY A 90 -0.55 -17.63 -24.62
N ARG A 91 -0.16 -18.14 -23.43
CA ARG A 91 -0.42 -17.50 -22.13
C ARG A 91 0.78 -16.76 -21.55
N THR A 92 1.94 -16.87 -22.21
CA THR A 92 3.21 -16.30 -21.74
C THR A 92 3.40 -14.91 -22.34
N ARG A 93 3.82 -13.96 -21.50
CA ARG A 93 4.11 -12.58 -21.90
C ARG A 93 5.61 -12.34 -21.82
N LEU A 94 6.15 -11.73 -22.87
CA LEU A 94 7.56 -11.43 -23.00
C LEU A 94 7.79 -9.95 -23.23
N ARG A 95 8.89 -9.42 -22.72
CA ARG A 95 9.38 -8.07 -22.98
C ARG A 95 10.85 -8.15 -23.35
N PHE A 96 11.28 -7.33 -24.30
CA PHE A 96 12.58 -7.40 -24.90
C PHE A 96 13.35 -6.10 -24.69
N PHE A 97 14.61 -6.23 -24.34
CA PHE A 97 15.52 -5.11 -24.14
C PHE A 97 16.87 -5.38 -24.83
N ASP A 98 17.52 -4.29 -25.22
CA ASP A 98 18.95 -4.30 -25.49
C ASP A 98 19.70 -4.34 -24.15
N ALA A 99 20.82 -5.09 -24.09
CA ALA A 99 21.67 -5.16 -22.89
C ALA A 99 22.22 -3.80 -22.44
N ASN A 100 22.30 -2.82 -23.35
CA ASN A 100 22.71 -1.44 -23.04
C ASN A 100 21.55 -0.58 -22.49
N HIS A 101 20.39 -1.19 -22.17
CA HIS A 101 19.27 -0.46 -21.61
C HIS A 101 19.67 0.17 -20.26
N ARG A 102 19.54 1.50 -20.16
CA ARG A 102 19.77 2.20 -18.89
C ARG A 102 18.73 1.78 -17.87
N VAL A 103 19.19 1.20 -16.79
CA VAL A 103 18.38 0.92 -15.61
C VAL A 103 18.08 2.25 -14.90
N GLU A 104 16.89 2.38 -14.33
CA GLU A 104 16.57 3.52 -13.49
C GLU A 104 17.61 3.69 -12.38
N PRO A 105 17.97 4.95 -12.01
CA PRO A 105 18.94 5.18 -10.96
C PRO A 105 18.47 4.52 -9.65
N THR A 106 19.39 3.91 -8.94
CA THR A 106 19.12 3.27 -7.65
C THR A 106 18.50 4.26 -6.69
N SER A 107 17.29 3.98 -6.22
CA SER A 107 16.68 4.74 -5.15
C SER A 107 17.40 4.42 -3.84
N LEU A 108 17.87 5.46 -3.13
CA LEU A 108 18.42 5.29 -1.80
C LEU A 108 17.31 4.77 -0.88
N LEU A 109 17.59 3.67 -0.18
CA LEU A 109 16.73 3.21 0.91
C LEU A 109 16.67 4.34 1.95
N SER A 110 15.49 4.89 2.22
CA SER A 110 15.40 6.00 3.17
C SER A 110 15.71 5.46 4.57
N SER A 111 16.51 6.20 5.34
CA SER A 111 16.81 5.87 6.75
C SER A 111 15.53 5.68 7.58
N LEU A 112 14.42 6.31 7.19
CA LEU A 112 13.10 6.15 7.78
C LEU A 112 12.49 4.76 7.50
N GLU A 113 12.67 4.18 6.31
CA GLU A 113 12.17 2.83 6.00
C GLU A 113 12.88 1.78 6.85
N GLU A 114 14.17 1.96 7.07
CA GLU A 114 14.97 1.08 7.91
C GLU A 114 14.59 1.22 9.39
N SER A 115 14.46 2.45 9.89
CA SER A 115 14.08 2.73 11.28
C SER A 115 12.65 2.28 11.61
N LEU A 116 11.74 2.20 10.63
CA LEU A 116 10.36 1.76 10.79
C LEU A 116 10.13 0.28 10.43
N ALA A 117 11.18 -0.45 10.07
CA ALA A 117 11.08 -1.86 9.69
C ALA A 117 10.48 -2.75 10.81
N TRP A 118 10.70 -2.39 12.07
CA TRP A 118 10.15 -3.09 13.24
C TRP A 118 8.61 -3.07 13.28
N LEU A 119 7.95 -2.04 12.72
CA LEU A 119 6.48 -1.96 12.63
C LEU A 119 5.89 -3.05 11.73
N ASN A 120 6.68 -3.57 10.80
CA ASN A 120 6.25 -4.66 9.91
C ASN A 120 6.46 -6.06 10.52
N ASN A 121 6.87 -6.14 11.77
CA ASN A 121 7.02 -7.39 12.50
C ASN A 121 5.66 -7.83 13.07
N ILE A 122 5.24 -9.06 12.75
CA ILE A 122 3.97 -9.62 13.21
C ILE A 122 3.88 -9.69 14.74
N THR A 123 4.98 -9.99 15.42
CA THR A 123 5.03 -10.06 16.88
C THR A 123 4.73 -8.69 17.51
N VAL A 124 5.31 -7.62 16.93
CA VAL A 124 5.06 -6.24 17.38
C VAL A 124 3.60 -5.86 17.16
N CYS A 125 3.03 -6.19 15.99
CA CYS A 125 1.63 -5.94 15.69
C CYS A 125 0.70 -6.64 16.70
N ILE A 126 0.96 -7.90 17.03
CA ILE A 126 0.19 -8.66 18.03
C ILE A 126 0.31 -8.00 19.41
N LEU A 127 1.51 -7.64 19.84
CA LEU A 127 1.73 -6.97 21.14
C LEU A 127 0.96 -5.63 21.21
N LEU A 128 1.00 -4.82 20.16
CA LEU A 128 0.24 -3.56 20.11
C LEU A 128 -1.27 -3.81 20.14
N THR A 129 -1.78 -4.83 19.45
CA THR A 129 -3.20 -5.22 19.50
C THR A 129 -3.63 -5.61 20.92
N ILE A 130 -2.82 -6.43 21.59
CA ILE A 130 -3.10 -6.85 22.98
C ILE A 130 -3.05 -5.64 23.92
N THR A 131 -2.05 -4.77 23.79
CA THR A 131 -1.93 -3.55 24.61
C THR A 131 -3.14 -2.66 24.42
N PHE A 132 -3.57 -2.41 23.19
CA PHE A 132 -4.79 -1.63 22.92
C PHE A 132 -6.03 -2.28 23.54
N ALA A 133 -6.21 -3.58 23.37
CA ALA A 133 -7.35 -4.31 23.92
C ALA A 133 -7.41 -4.22 25.46
N ILE A 134 -6.28 -4.35 26.14
CA ILE A 134 -6.20 -4.22 27.60
C ILE A 134 -6.58 -2.80 28.03
N LEU A 135 -6.03 -1.78 27.39
CA LEU A 135 -6.35 -0.38 27.70
C LEU A 135 -7.83 -0.08 27.46
N GLN A 136 -8.40 -0.57 26.36
CA GLN A 136 -9.81 -0.40 25.99
C GLN A 136 -10.75 -1.04 27.01
N ILE A 137 -10.44 -2.27 27.45
CA ILE A 137 -11.21 -2.96 28.48
C ILE A 137 -11.12 -2.22 29.82
N ALA A 138 -9.92 -1.75 30.19
CA ALA A 138 -9.71 -0.99 31.42
C ALA A 138 -10.52 0.32 31.40
N GLU A 139 -10.48 1.08 30.30
CA GLU A 139 -11.27 2.31 30.13
C GLU A 139 -12.76 2.02 30.22
N SER A 140 -13.25 1.00 29.51
CA SER A 140 -14.67 0.60 29.57
C SER A 140 -15.10 0.21 30.97
N TYR A 141 -14.23 -0.47 31.72
CA TYR A 141 -14.51 -0.86 33.12
C TYR A 141 -14.61 0.36 34.04
N TYR A 142 -13.70 1.32 33.91
CA TYR A 142 -13.69 2.52 34.75
C TYR A 142 -14.83 3.51 34.41
N MET A 143 -15.27 3.55 33.17
CA MET A 143 -16.33 4.47 32.72
C MET A 143 -17.74 3.92 32.94
N THR A 144 -17.89 2.65 33.28
CA THR A 144 -19.20 2.04 33.51
C THR A 144 -19.54 2.04 35.00
N PHE A 145 -20.62 2.77 35.35
CA PHE A 145 -21.09 2.88 36.73
C PHE A 145 -22.06 1.76 37.15
N ASP A 146 -22.55 0.97 36.18
CA ASP A 146 -23.47 -0.13 36.42
C ASP A 146 -22.74 -1.46 36.59
N GLU A 147 -23.41 -2.44 37.24
CA GLU A 147 -22.92 -3.82 37.32
C GLU A 147 -22.85 -4.44 35.91
N VAL A 148 -21.67 -4.43 35.32
CA VAL A 148 -21.44 -4.99 33.97
C VAL A 148 -20.94 -6.43 34.09
N THR A 149 -21.64 -7.32 33.40
CA THR A 149 -21.19 -8.70 33.26
C THR A 149 -19.91 -8.73 32.40
N LEU A 150 -18.88 -9.46 32.83
CA LEU A 150 -17.62 -9.62 32.08
C LEU A 150 -17.86 -9.99 30.61
N VAL A 151 -18.85 -10.85 30.34
CA VAL A 151 -19.20 -11.25 28.97
C VAL A 151 -19.62 -10.04 28.11
N LYS A 152 -20.46 -9.15 28.65
CA LYS A 152 -20.91 -7.95 27.93
C LYS A 152 -19.71 -7.03 27.65
N LEU A 153 -18.87 -6.80 28.65
CA LEU A 153 -17.65 -5.99 28.50
C LEU A 153 -16.75 -6.50 27.36
N PHE A 154 -16.47 -7.80 27.32
CA PHE A 154 -15.68 -8.40 26.28
C PHE A 154 -16.36 -8.33 24.90
N THR A 155 -17.67 -8.56 24.83
CA THR A 155 -18.41 -8.56 23.55
C THR A 155 -18.43 -7.16 22.94
N ASP A 156 -18.72 -6.12 23.71
CA ASP A 156 -18.79 -4.75 23.20
C ASP A 156 -17.42 -4.26 22.71
N ASN A 157 -16.37 -4.52 23.47
CA ASN A 157 -15.01 -4.17 23.08
C ASN A 157 -14.52 -4.99 21.87
N PHE A 158 -14.92 -6.26 21.75
CA PHE A 158 -14.58 -7.09 20.59
C PHE A 158 -15.13 -6.50 19.28
N TRP A 159 -16.40 -6.12 19.25
CA TRP A 159 -17.02 -5.53 18.07
C TRP A 159 -16.41 -4.18 17.70
N GLN A 160 -16.02 -3.38 18.68
CA GLN A 160 -15.33 -2.12 18.47
C GLN A 160 -13.95 -2.35 17.83
N ILE A 161 -13.14 -3.24 18.39
CA ILE A 161 -11.82 -3.60 17.85
C ILE A 161 -11.95 -4.15 16.44
N PHE A 162 -12.93 -5.03 16.19
CA PHE A 162 -13.19 -5.59 14.87
C PHE A 162 -13.56 -4.50 13.84
N GLY A 163 -14.41 -3.56 14.22
CA GLY A 163 -14.78 -2.43 13.36
C GLY A 163 -13.58 -1.55 12.97
N LEU A 164 -12.67 -1.30 13.92
CA LEU A 164 -11.46 -0.53 13.66
C LEU A 164 -10.53 -1.20 12.63
N CYS A 165 -10.50 -2.54 12.56
CA CYS A 165 -9.70 -3.27 11.57
C CYS A 165 -10.15 -3.02 10.12
N VAL A 166 -11.34 -2.51 9.88
CA VAL A 166 -11.84 -2.17 8.54
C VAL A 166 -10.99 -1.09 7.88
N TRP A 167 -10.50 -0.12 8.64
CA TRP A 167 -9.71 1.00 8.11
C TRP A 167 -8.42 0.56 7.39
N PRO A 168 -7.48 -0.18 8.01
CA PRO A 168 -6.29 -0.63 7.31
C PRO A 168 -6.61 -1.55 6.14
N LEU A 169 -7.68 -2.35 6.20
CA LEU A 169 -8.11 -3.19 5.08
C LEU A 169 -8.56 -2.36 3.88
N LEU A 170 -9.32 -1.27 4.10
CA LEU A 170 -9.69 -0.34 3.04
C LEU A 170 -8.46 0.29 2.37
N ILE A 171 -7.48 0.72 3.15
CA ILE A 171 -6.23 1.26 2.63
C ILE A 171 -5.48 0.23 1.77
N VAL A 172 -5.43 -1.04 2.22
CA VAL A 172 -4.83 -2.13 1.43
C VAL A 172 -5.54 -2.34 0.10
N VAL A 173 -6.87 -2.32 0.09
CA VAL A 173 -7.66 -2.45 -1.14
C VAL A 173 -7.37 -1.28 -2.09
N MET A 174 -7.41 -0.05 -1.59
CA MET A 174 -7.10 1.15 -2.39
C MET A 174 -5.68 1.11 -2.97
N ALA A 175 -4.69 0.73 -2.18
CA ALA A 175 -3.32 0.64 -2.64
C ALA A 175 -3.12 -0.46 -3.70
N LYS A 176 -3.81 -1.60 -3.57
CA LYS A 176 -3.82 -2.65 -4.59
C LYS A 176 -4.46 -2.20 -5.90
N MET A 177 -5.53 -1.38 -5.84
CA MET A 177 -6.13 -0.78 -7.04
C MET A 177 -5.13 0.12 -7.79
N VAL A 178 -4.25 0.81 -7.08
CA VAL A 178 -3.17 1.64 -7.66
C VAL A 178 -1.91 0.80 -7.97
N LYS A 179 -1.99 -0.54 -7.89
CA LYS A 179 -0.89 -1.48 -8.16
C LYS A 179 0.36 -1.28 -7.29
N LYS A 180 0.18 -0.79 -6.06
CA LYS A 180 1.26 -0.64 -5.08
C LYS A 180 1.38 -1.86 -4.17
N GLU A 181 2.61 -2.20 -3.82
CA GLU A 181 2.88 -3.20 -2.78
C GLU A 181 2.74 -2.56 -1.41
N VAL A 182 1.93 -3.17 -0.56
CA VAL A 182 1.60 -2.62 0.76
C VAL A 182 2.13 -3.53 1.86
N ARG A 183 2.74 -2.94 2.86
CA ARG A 183 3.15 -3.62 4.09
C ARG A 183 1.96 -3.68 5.06
N ILE A 184 1.11 -4.70 4.90
CA ILE A 184 -0.17 -4.83 5.63
C ILE A 184 0.06 -4.78 7.15
N VAL A 185 1.01 -5.55 7.67
CA VAL A 185 1.31 -5.63 9.11
C VAL A 185 1.70 -4.26 9.65
N GLY A 186 2.51 -3.50 8.90
CA GLY A 186 2.90 -2.13 9.29
C GLY A 186 1.72 -1.17 9.39
N LEU A 187 0.72 -1.28 8.50
CA LEU A 187 -0.48 -0.45 8.57
C LEU A 187 -1.30 -0.71 9.83
N PHE A 188 -1.49 -1.98 10.20
CA PHE A 188 -2.14 -2.34 11.45
C PHE A 188 -1.35 -1.83 12.66
N SER A 189 -0.03 -1.97 12.66
CA SER A 189 0.83 -1.48 13.75
C SER A 189 0.73 0.03 13.93
N VAL A 190 0.72 0.80 12.83
CA VAL A 190 0.54 2.27 12.88
C VAL A 190 -0.85 2.64 13.40
N MET A 191 -1.89 1.92 12.98
CA MET A 191 -3.25 2.15 13.49
C MET A 191 -3.32 1.92 15.01
N TRP A 192 -2.77 0.81 15.51
CA TRP A 192 -2.77 0.53 16.94
C TRP A 192 -1.98 1.57 17.74
N LEU A 193 -0.81 2.00 17.23
CA LEU A 193 -0.04 3.08 17.86
C LEU A 193 -0.83 4.38 17.95
N PHE A 194 -1.55 4.75 16.89
CA PHE A 194 -2.42 5.91 16.86
C PHE A 194 -3.50 5.82 17.94
N LEU A 195 -4.21 4.71 17.99
CA LEU A 195 -5.30 4.51 18.94
C LEU A 195 -4.80 4.47 20.40
N ILE A 196 -3.67 3.79 20.66
CA ILE A 196 -3.02 3.78 21.97
C ILE A 196 -2.61 5.20 22.38
N SER A 197 -2.08 6.00 21.45
CA SER A 197 -1.66 7.37 21.73
C SER A 197 -2.85 8.24 22.16
N ILE A 198 -3.99 8.14 21.49
CA ILE A 198 -5.22 8.84 21.89
C ILE A 198 -5.66 8.37 23.28
N GLN A 199 -5.73 7.06 23.49
CA GLN A 199 -6.22 6.47 24.73
C GLN A 199 -5.36 6.83 25.95
N LEU A 200 -4.05 7.04 25.76
CA LEU A 200 -3.14 7.50 26.81
C LEU A 200 -3.22 9.01 27.04
N THR A 201 -3.53 9.81 26.02
CA THR A 201 -3.61 11.28 26.17
C THR A 201 -4.92 11.72 26.81
N THR A 202 -6.03 11.06 26.55
CA THR A 202 -7.36 11.41 27.07
C THR A 202 -7.41 11.53 28.60
N PRO A 203 -6.95 10.55 29.40
CA PRO A 203 -6.98 10.68 30.87
C PRO A 203 -6.02 11.76 31.39
N VAL A 204 -4.88 11.98 30.71
CA VAL A 204 -3.95 13.06 31.10
C VAL A 204 -4.61 14.42 30.94
N ILE A 205 -5.29 14.63 29.82
CA ILE A 205 -6.02 15.86 29.55
C ILE A 205 -7.19 16.00 30.53
N GLY A 206 -7.89 14.91 30.86
CA GLY A 206 -8.96 14.91 31.87
C GLY A 206 -8.47 15.36 33.24
N VAL A 207 -7.29 14.91 33.68
CA VAL A 207 -6.66 15.39 34.92
C VAL A 207 -6.31 16.88 34.85
N LEU A 208 -5.86 17.37 33.71
CA LEU A 208 -5.60 18.81 33.51
C LEU A 208 -6.87 19.63 33.59
N TYR A 209 -7.95 19.20 32.94
CA TYR A 209 -9.26 19.87 33.06
C TYR A 209 -9.77 19.91 34.49
N PHE A 210 -9.59 18.84 35.25
CA PHE A 210 -10.00 18.81 36.66
C PHE A 210 -9.21 19.80 37.53
N ASN A 211 -7.91 20.00 37.25
CA ASN A 211 -7.06 20.87 38.08
C ASN A 211 -7.09 22.35 37.67
N PHE A 212 -7.39 22.64 36.41
CA PHE A 212 -7.32 24.00 35.85
C PHE A 212 -8.68 24.47 35.36
N ASP A 213 -9.70 24.33 36.19
CA ASP A 213 -11.09 24.65 35.93
C ASP A 213 -11.32 25.72 34.84
N SER A 214 -11.98 25.34 33.74
CA SER A 214 -12.42 26.18 32.63
C SER A 214 -11.36 27.07 31.92
N ALA A 215 -10.09 26.71 31.95
CA ALA A 215 -9.08 27.45 31.20
C ALA A 215 -9.20 27.19 29.68
N SER A 216 -9.61 28.20 28.93
CA SER A 216 -9.80 28.09 27.45
C SER A 216 -8.58 27.61 26.66
N TRP A 217 -7.38 27.75 27.21
CA TRP A 217 -6.16 27.24 26.59
C TRP A 217 -6.08 25.69 26.59
N LEU A 218 -6.80 24.99 27.50
CA LEU A 218 -6.84 23.52 27.53
C LEU A 218 -7.56 22.95 26.32
N GLU A 219 -8.64 23.58 25.86
CA GLU A 219 -9.37 23.15 24.65
C GLU A 219 -8.46 23.23 23.41
N TRP A 220 -7.67 24.31 23.33
CA TRP A 220 -6.68 24.43 22.24
C TRP A 220 -5.55 23.42 22.38
N LEU A 221 -5.10 23.12 23.60
CA LEU A 221 -4.07 22.12 23.84
C LEU A 221 -4.55 20.73 23.40
N ASP A 222 -5.74 20.32 23.79
CA ASP A 222 -6.35 19.06 23.38
C ASP A 222 -6.47 18.96 21.85
N THR A 223 -6.99 20.02 21.22
CA THR A 223 -7.13 20.12 19.78
C THR A 223 -5.77 19.99 19.07
N ILE A 224 -4.72 20.65 19.57
CA ILE A 224 -3.37 20.59 18.99
C ILE A 224 -2.77 19.18 19.15
N ILE A 225 -2.93 18.55 20.31
CA ILE A 225 -2.43 17.20 20.56
C ILE A 225 -3.14 16.21 19.61
N PHE A 226 -4.46 16.25 19.55
CA PHE A 226 -5.23 15.40 18.64
C PHE A 226 -4.81 15.62 17.18
N ALA A 227 -4.71 16.87 16.73
CA ALA A 227 -4.28 17.21 15.37
C ALA A 227 -2.89 16.65 15.05
N SER A 228 -1.95 16.73 16.00
CA SER A 228 -0.58 16.24 15.84
C SER A 228 -0.53 14.72 15.74
N ILE A 229 -1.28 14.02 16.57
CA ILE A 229 -1.39 12.56 16.56
C ILE A 229 -2.06 12.10 15.26
N PHE A 230 -3.15 12.75 14.85
CA PHE A 230 -3.88 12.41 13.62
C PHE A 230 -3.06 12.71 12.36
N PHE A 231 -2.37 13.85 12.31
CA PHE A 231 -1.44 14.17 11.22
C PHE A 231 -0.36 13.09 11.08
N SER A 232 0.24 12.68 12.18
CA SER A 232 1.27 11.64 12.20
C SER A 232 0.71 10.31 11.70
N PHE A 233 -0.50 9.94 12.11
CA PHE A 233 -1.18 8.73 11.67
C PHE A 233 -1.40 8.71 10.15
N ILE A 234 -1.96 9.77 9.57
CA ILE A 234 -2.16 9.88 8.12
C ILE A 234 -0.83 9.86 7.38
N TRP A 235 0.16 10.60 7.91
CA TRP A 235 1.49 10.69 7.31
C TRP A 235 2.20 9.32 7.23
N PHE A 236 2.19 8.55 8.31
CA PHE A 236 2.76 7.20 8.34
C PHE A 236 1.96 6.21 7.50
N THR A 237 0.63 6.32 7.48
CA THR A 237 -0.24 5.50 6.62
C THR A 237 0.08 5.73 5.15
N LEU A 238 0.19 6.97 4.70
CA LEU A 238 0.56 7.32 3.33
C LEU A 238 1.99 6.88 2.98
N PHE A 239 2.91 6.95 3.94
CA PHE A 239 4.29 6.48 3.76
C PHE A 239 4.35 4.97 3.52
N LEU A 240 3.66 4.17 4.34
CA LEU A 240 3.69 2.71 4.26
C LEU A 240 2.85 2.16 3.09
N ALA A 241 1.74 2.81 2.74
CA ALA A 241 0.82 2.30 1.72
C ALA A 241 1.19 2.73 0.30
N PHE A 242 1.62 3.98 0.09
CA PHE A 242 1.71 4.55 -1.25
C PHE A 242 3.12 4.96 -1.68
N HIS A 243 4.12 4.95 -0.79
CA HIS A 243 5.51 5.34 -1.09
C HIS A 243 5.60 6.68 -1.86
N GLN A 244 4.80 7.65 -1.46
CA GLN A 244 4.73 8.95 -2.12
C GLN A 244 5.92 9.84 -1.77
N SER A 245 6.21 10.82 -2.65
CA SER A 245 7.21 11.85 -2.36
C SER A 245 6.84 12.64 -1.10
N SER A 246 7.84 13.08 -0.34
CA SER A 246 7.66 13.79 0.94
C SER A 246 6.72 14.99 0.82
N HIS A 247 6.83 15.77 -0.27
CA HIS A 247 5.97 16.93 -0.48
C HIS A 247 4.48 16.54 -0.62
N LYS A 248 4.14 15.57 -1.49
CA LYS A 248 2.75 15.13 -1.67
C LYS A 248 2.17 14.55 -0.39
N ARG A 249 2.96 13.76 0.33
CA ARG A 249 2.57 13.17 1.61
C ARG A 249 2.25 14.25 2.66
N ASN A 250 3.11 15.26 2.81
CA ASN A 250 2.89 16.37 3.72
C ASN A 250 1.61 17.14 3.39
N VAL A 251 1.41 17.51 2.12
CA VAL A 251 0.21 18.22 1.68
C VAL A 251 -1.06 17.42 1.95
N LEU A 252 -1.08 16.14 1.59
CA LEU A 252 -2.24 15.28 1.83
C LEU A 252 -2.54 15.10 3.32
N SER A 253 -1.51 14.95 4.16
CA SER A 253 -1.69 14.82 5.61
C SER A 253 -2.22 16.11 6.24
N ILE A 254 -1.73 17.28 5.81
CA ILE A 254 -2.22 18.59 6.26
C ILE A 254 -3.69 18.77 5.85
N LEU A 255 -4.03 18.49 4.59
CA LEU A 255 -5.41 18.61 4.09
C LEU A 255 -6.36 17.69 4.86
N ALA A 256 -6.00 16.42 5.03
CA ALA A 256 -6.82 15.44 5.76
C ALA A 256 -7.03 15.88 7.22
N THR A 257 -5.97 16.32 7.90
CA THR A 257 -6.07 16.80 9.29
C THR A 257 -6.91 18.07 9.37
N GLY A 258 -6.73 19.01 8.43
CA GLY A 258 -7.53 20.23 8.37
C GLY A 258 -9.02 19.98 8.17
N ILE A 259 -9.40 19.05 7.29
CA ILE A 259 -10.80 18.66 7.07
C ILE A 259 -11.40 18.10 8.36
N VAL A 260 -10.71 17.19 9.04
CA VAL A 260 -11.18 16.58 10.29
C VAL A 260 -11.34 17.63 11.38
N LEU A 261 -10.39 18.56 11.53
CA LEU A 261 -10.47 19.63 12.50
C LEU A 261 -11.66 20.58 12.24
N VAL A 262 -11.86 20.99 10.99
CA VAL A 262 -13.01 21.85 10.62
C VAL A 262 -14.32 21.16 10.93
N PHE A 263 -14.40 19.86 10.61
CA PHE A 263 -15.60 19.07 10.91
C PHE A 263 -15.84 18.92 12.44
N ALA A 264 -14.78 18.61 13.20
CA ALA A 264 -14.86 18.47 14.66
C ALA A 264 -15.28 19.79 15.35
N LEU A 265 -14.68 20.92 14.96
CA LEU A 265 -15.04 22.24 15.47
C LEU A 265 -16.47 22.65 15.07
N GLY A 266 -16.91 22.27 13.86
CA GLY A 266 -18.30 22.49 13.42
C GLY A 266 -19.30 21.72 14.27
N LEU A 267 -19.02 20.44 14.56
CA LEU A 267 -19.88 19.62 15.43
C LEU A 267 -19.90 20.15 16.87
N HIS A 268 -18.76 20.58 17.40
CA HIS A 268 -18.69 21.15 18.76
C HIS A 268 -19.58 22.37 18.87
N LYS A 269 -19.48 23.31 17.94
CA LYS A 269 -20.33 24.50 17.91
C LYS A 269 -21.83 24.20 17.80
N MET A 270 -22.19 23.22 16.95
CA MET A 270 -23.60 22.79 16.83
C MET A 270 -24.12 22.17 18.12
N ASN A 271 -23.31 21.48 18.88
CA ASN A 271 -23.70 20.84 20.15
C ASN A 271 -23.89 21.88 21.24
N ASP A 272 -23.09 22.94 21.27
CA ASP A 272 -23.24 24.05 22.22
C ASP A 272 -24.54 24.85 21.99
N ASP A 273 -24.95 25.02 20.72
CA ASP A 273 -26.20 25.70 20.35
C ASP A 273 -27.45 24.87 20.69
N PHE A 274 -27.29 23.54 20.88
CA PHE A 274 -28.39 22.60 21.19
C PHE A 274 -28.54 22.20 22.67
N SER A 275 -27.63 22.66 23.57
CA SER A 275 -27.79 22.34 24.98
C SER A 275 -29.00 23.11 25.53
N PRO A 276 -30.10 22.44 25.93
CA PRO A 276 -31.23 23.13 26.54
C PRO A 276 -30.75 23.74 27.86
N ARG A 277 -30.82 25.07 27.98
CA ARG A 277 -30.59 25.72 29.27
C ARG A 277 -31.68 25.17 30.21
N PRO A 278 -31.34 24.64 31.36
CA PRO A 278 -32.36 24.31 32.36
C PRO A 278 -33.04 25.64 32.75
N ASP A 279 -34.32 25.76 32.43
CA ASP A 279 -35.16 26.84 32.97
C ASP A 279 -35.26 26.59 34.48
N TYR A 280 -34.51 27.32 35.26
CA TYR A 280 -34.68 27.41 36.70
C TYR A 280 -35.77 28.49 36.95
N ASP A 281 -37.04 28.08 37.02
CA ASP A 281 -38.12 28.84 37.62
C ASP A 281 -38.04 28.76 39.15
#